data_c8dfc1c0074533fffb71bd6ffd587277
#
_entry.id   c8dfc1c0074533fffb71bd6ffd587277
#
_cell.length_a   1.000
_cell.length_b   1.000
_cell.length_c   1.000
_cell.angle_alpha   90.00
_cell.angle_beta   90.00
_cell.angle_gamma   90.00
#
_symmetry.space_group_name_H-M   'P 1'
#
loop_
_entity.id
_entity.type
_entity.pdbx_description
1 polymer ?
#
loop_
_entity_poly.entity_id
_entity_poly.type
_entity_poly.pdbx_seq_one_letter_code
_entity_poly.pdbx_strand_id
1 'polypeptide(L)' 'MLTEISVLCLISYLVGSIPFGVILAKVQHVDIRKQGSGNIGATNVARVLGKKSGLLTLLGDVVKGLLVVLGASQFYDKPL' A
#
# COMPACT_ATOMS: atom_id res chain seq x y z
N MET A 1 16.53 19.51 10.81
CA MET A 1 15.07 19.39 10.82
C MET A 1 14.46 19.25 9.44
N LEU A 2 14.75 20.15 8.51
CA LEU A 2 14.23 20.06 7.14
C LEU A 2 14.71 18.79 6.43
N THR A 3 15.98 18.41 6.61
CA THR A 3 16.53 17.19 6.02
C THR A 3 15.80 15.95 6.52
N GLU A 4 15.50 15.92 7.81
CA GLU A 4 14.81 14.79 8.44
C GLU A 4 13.39 14.66 7.92
N ILE A 5 12.68 15.78 7.81
CA ILE A 5 11.31 15.82 7.26
C ILE A 5 11.33 15.38 5.79
N SER A 6 12.31 15.83 5.00
CA SER A 6 12.42 15.45 3.60
C SER A 6 12.67 13.97 3.43
N VAL A 7 13.55 13.38 4.23
CA VAL A 7 13.83 11.93 4.21
C VAL A 7 12.58 11.16 4.60
N LEU A 8 11.88 11.58 5.66
CA LEU A 8 10.66 10.93 6.10
C LEU A 8 9.57 10.97 5.02
N CYS A 9 9.38 12.12 4.37
CA CYS A 9 8.43 12.26 3.29
C CYS A 9 8.76 11.35 2.11
N LEU A 10 10.04 11.25 1.75
CA LEU A 10 10.47 10.37 0.66
C LEU A 10 10.20 8.91 0.99
N ILE A 11 10.56 8.46 2.17
CA ILE A 11 10.33 7.08 2.61
C ILE A 11 8.84 6.78 2.63
N SER A 12 8.03 7.69 3.18
CA SER A 12 6.58 7.53 3.25
C SER A 12 5.96 7.43 1.85
N TYR A 13 6.44 8.24 0.92
CA TYR A 13 6.00 8.20 -0.47
C TYR A 13 6.32 6.84 -1.11
N LEU A 14 7.56 6.38 -0.95
CA LEU A 14 7.98 5.10 -1.54
C LEU A 14 7.21 3.92 -0.96
N VAL A 15 7.04 3.88 0.36
CA VAL A 15 6.28 2.80 1.01
C VAL A 15 4.82 2.86 0.61
N GLY A 16 4.21 4.05 0.62
CA GLY A 16 2.81 4.23 0.27
C GLY A 16 2.50 3.93 -1.19
N SER A 17 3.49 4.02 -2.07
CA SER A 17 3.30 3.78 -3.49
C SER A 17 3.40 2.30 -3.88
N ILE A 18 3.68 1.39 -2.93
CA ILE A 18 3.72 -0.04 -3.22
C ILE A 18 2.31 -0.53 -3.60
N PRO A 19 2.07 -0.93 -4.86
CA PRO A 19 0.72 -1.31 -5.30
C PRO A 19 0.48 -2.81 -5.09
N PHE A 20 0.09 -3.19 -3.88
CA PHE A 20 -0.08 -4.62 -3.53
C PHE A 20 -1.07 -5.33 -4.45
N GLY A 21 -2.18 -4.68 -4.82
CA GLY A 21 -3.15 -5.28 -5.73
C GLY A 21 -2.58 -5.57 -7.11
N VAL A 22 -1.76 -4.66 -7.64
CA VAL A 22 -1.10 -4.86 -8.93
C VAL A 22 -0.09 -5.99 -8.85
N ILE A 23 0.68 -6.06 -7.76
CA ILE A 23 1.69 -7.12 -7.56
C ILE A 23 1.03 -8.49 -7.49
N LEU A 24 -0.04 -8.63 -6.68
CA LEU A 24 -0.78 -9.89 -6.58
C LEU A 24 -1.38 -10.29 -7.92
N ALA A 25 -1.93 -9.35 -8.67
CA ALA A 25 -2.48 -9.63 -9.99
C ALA A 25 -1.40 -10.08 -10.97
N LYS A 26 -0.23 -9.43 -10.96
CA LYS A 26 0.89 -9.83 -11.82
C LYS A 26 1.38 -11.25 -11.53
N VAL A 27 1.46 -11.62 -10.26
CA VAL A 27 1.83 -12.98 -9.87
C VAL A 27 0.87 -14.00 -10.47
N GLN A 28 -0.40 -13.63 -10.60
CA GLN A 28 -1.44 -14.48 -11.18
C GLN A 28 -1.64 -14.25 -12.69
N HIS A 29 -0.73 -13.49 -13.33
CA HIS A 29 -0.76 -13.18 -14.75
C HIS A 29 -2.02 -12.42 -15.18
N VAL A 30 -2.52 -11.53 -14.31
CA VAL A 30 -3.70 -10.70 -14.55
C VAL A 30 -3.32 -9.23 -14.53
N ASP A 31 -3.82 -8.46 -15.49
CA ASP A 31 -3.69 -7.01 -15.46
C ASP A 31 -4.94 -6.42 -14.82
N ILE A 32 -4.84 -6.12 -13.52
CA ILE A 32 -5.99 -5.66 -12.73
C ILE A 32 -6.55 -4.33 -13.23
N ARG A 33 -5.73 -3.51 -13.88
CA ARG A 33 -6.20 -2.23 -14.42
C ARG A 33 -7.14 -2.40 -15.62
N LYS A 34 -7.15 -3.58 -16.23
CA LYS A 34 -8.00 -3.91 -17.37
C LYS A 34 -9.16 -4.84 -17.01
N GLN A 35 -9.32 -5.18 -15.72
CA GLN A 35 -10.33 -6.12 -15.25
C GLN A 35 -11.26 -5.45 -14.26
N GLY A 36 -12.50 -5.88 -14.23
CA GLY A 36 -13.52 -5.36 -13.34
C GLY A 36 -13.67 -3.85 -13.51
N SER A 37 -13.55 -3.09 -12.41
CA SER A 37 -13.60 -1.63 -12.44
C SER A 37 -12.29 -0.96 -12.90
N GLY A 38 -11.23 -1.75 -13.06
CA GLY A 38 -9.90 -1.21 -13.35
C GLY A 38 -9.18 -0.61 -12.15
N ASN A 39 -9.81 -0.60 -10.98
CA ASN A 39 -9.21 -0.09 -9.77
C ASN A 39 -8.20 -1.10 -9.21
N ILE A 40 -7.09 -0.60 -8.67
CA ILE A 40 -6.04 -1.46 -8.08
C ILE A 40 -6.30 -1.78 -6.60
N GLY A 41 -7.39 -1.27 -6.02
CA GLY A 41 -7.72 -1.46 -4.61
C GLY A 41 -8.30 -2.83 -4.30
N ALA A 42 -8.38 -3.14 -3.01
CA ALA A 42 -8.78 -4.45 -2.50
C ALA A 42 -10.15 -4.91 -3.00
N THR A 43 -11.11 -4.01 -3.14
CA THR A 43 -12.46 -4.37 -3.58
C THR A 43 -12.45 -4.94 -5.00
N ASN A 44 -11.75 -4.29 -5.93
CA ASN A 44 -11.66 -4.79 -7.29
C ASN A 44 -10.79 -6.05 -7.36
N VAL A 45 -9.71 -6.12 -6.59
CA VAL A 45 -8.87 -7.32 -6.50
C VAL A 45 -9.71 -8.51 -6.02
N ALA A 46 -10.55 -8.31 -5.00
CA ALA A 46 -11.46 -9.36 -4.52
C ALA A 46 -12.43 -9.81 -5.60
N ARG A 47 -12.95 -8.87 -6.40
CA ARG A 47 -13.90 -9.17 -7.47
C ARG A 47 -13.26 -10.00 -8.58
N VAL A 48 -12.03 -9.66 -8.97
CA VAL A 48 -11.34 -10.27 -10.12
C VAL A 48 -10.55 -11.51 -9.73
N LEU A 49 -9.82 -11.46 -8.61
CA LEU A 49 -8.89 -12.52 -8.19
C LEU A 49 -9.42 -13.38 -7.04
N GLY A 50 -10.54 -12.99 -6.43
CA GLY A 50 -11.13 -13.73 -5.31
C GLY A 50 -10.89 -13.04 -3.97
N LYS A 51 -11.66 -13.48 -2.96
CA LYS A 51 -11.67 -12.86 -1.64
C LYS A 51 -10.31 -12.89 -0.94
N LYS A 52 -9.57 -14.00 -1.09
CA LYS A 52 -8.26 -14.15 -0.47
C LYS A 52 -7.29 -13.11 -0.98
N SER A 53 -7.23 -12.91 -2.30
CA SER A 53 -6.36 -11.90 -2.91
C SER A 53 -6.79 -10.49 -2.51
N GLY A 54 -8.09 -10.23 -2.43
CA GLY A 54 -8.61 -8.95 -1.94
C GLY A 54 -8.20 -8.68 -0.50
N LEU A 55 -8.30 -9.69 0.36
CA LEU A 55 -7.90 -9.56 1.76
C LEU A 55 -6.39 -9.32 1.88
N LEU A 56 -5.57 -10.03 1.12
CA LEU A 56 -4.13 -9.83 1.11
C LEU A 56 -3.76 -8.41 0.64
N THR A 57 -4.46 -7.90 -0.37
CA THR A 57 -4.28 -6.53 -0.83
C THR A 57 -4.61 -5.52 0.27
N LEU A 58 -5.74 -5.72 0.95
CA LEU A 58 -6.15 -4.87 2.05
C LEU A 58 -5.13 -4.89 3.18
N LEU A 59 -4.69 -6.08 3.58
CA LEU A 59 -3.68 -6.23 4.63
C LEU A 59 -2.37 -5.52 4.25
N GLY A 60 -1.90 -5.70 3.02
CA GLY A 60 -0.71 -5.02 2.54
C GLY A 60 -0.84 -3.51 2.58
N ASP A 61 -1.98 -2.99 2.13
CA ASP A 61 -2.23 -1.55 2.13
C ASP A 61 -2.32 -0.98 3.56
N VAL A 62 -2.93 -1.71 4.48
CA VAL A 62 -3.02 -1.30 5.90
C VAL A 62 -1.63 -1.33 6.54
N VAL A 63 -0.87 -2.40 6.32
CA VAL A 63 0.46 -2.56 6.90
C VAL A 63 1.40 -1.47 6.42
N LYS A 64 1.40 -1.13 5.12
CA LYS A 64 2.27 -0.07 4.62
C LYS A 64 1.94 1.29 5.26
N GLY A 65 0.65 1.58 5.47
CA GLY A 65 0.23 2.80 6.17
C GLY A 65 0.67 2.81 7.63
N LEU A 66 0.52 1.66 8.30
CA LEU A 66 0.93 1.51 9.70
C LEU A 66 2.44 1.68 9.87
N LEU A 67 3.23 1.10 8.97
CA LEU A 67 4.69 1.25 8.99
C LEU A 67 5.11 2.71 8.87
N VAL A 68 4.45 3.47 8.01
CA VAL A 68 4.73 4.90 7.85
C VAL A 68 4.43 5.65 9.16
N VAL A 69 3.28 5.38 9.78
CA VAL A 69 2.88 6.05 11.02
C VAL A 69 3.82 5.70 12.16
N LEU A 70 4.16 4.42 12.33
CA LEU A 70 5.07 3.99 13.38
C LEU A 70 6.49 4.55 13.17
N GLY A 71 6.95 4.57 11.93
CA GLY A 71 8.24 5.18 11.60
C GLY A 71 8.27 6.67 11.93
N ALA A 72 7.23 7.39 11.59
CA ALA A 72 7.12 8.81 11.92
C ALA A 72 7.07 9.04 13.43
N SER A 73 6.37 8.19 14.18
CA SER A 73 6.30 8.28 15.65
C SER A 73 7.66 8.13 16.30
N GLN A 74 8.50 7.25 15.79
CA GLN A 74 9.85 7.06 16.33
C GLN A 74 10.78 8.21 15.98
N PHE A 75 10.53 8.86 14.85
CA PHE A 75 11.32 9.97 14.41
C PHE A 75 11.04 11.24 15.23
N TYR A 76 9.82 11.41 15.69
CA TYR A 76 9.40 12.51 16.54
C TYR A 76 9.10 12.01 17.93
N ASP A 77 9.83 12.47 18.94
CA ASP A 77 9.65 12.08 20.33
C ASP A 77 8.35 12.61 20.95
N LYS A 78 7.57 13.34 20.19
CA LYS A 78 6.32 13.93 20.69
C LYS A 78 5.12 13.22 20.08
N PRO A 79 4.10 12.93 20.91
CA PRO A 79 2.85 12.40 20.38
C PRO A 79 2.22 13.43 19.44
N LEU A 80 1.68 12.92 18.37
CA LEU A 80 0.99 13.76 17.37
C LEU A 80 -0.37 14.23 17.86
#